data_d2fe8dd76390ecba08ed260b5b4ac656
#
_entry.id   d2fe8dd76390ecba08ed260b5b4ac656
#
_cell.length_a   1.000
_cell.length_b   1.000
_cell.length_c   1.000
_cell.angle_alpha   90.00
_cell.angle_beta   90.00
_cell.angle_gamma   90.00
#
_symmetry.space_group_name_H-M   'P 1'
#
loop_
_entity.id
_entity.type
_entity.pdbx_description
1 polymer ?
#
loop_
_entity_poly.entity_id
_entity_poly.type
_entity_poly.pdbx_seq_one_letter_code
_entity_poly.pdbx_strand_id
1 'polypeptide(L)'
;YNTGVGTAKYNGSISSMTWKSGNESTVRGYKFTYDGLDRVLNATYGETASISTNANRFSENVTGYDKNGNIKSLQRYGQTGASAYGLIDNLTFTLNGNQLSRVDDAVMASAYGGGFEFKDGVKQVGEYTYDANGNLTKDLNKGITDIQYNCLNLPSAVTFSDGSTITYVYAADGTKLRTVHKIGGATTTTDYCGNVVYENGAQKLLITEEGYITLSDNKYYYYLKDHQGNNRVVINQSGAVEETNHYYLFGGVFASSTSTQPYKYNSKEYDTKKGLNWYDYGARHYDAVLGRFMTVDPLAEKYYSESLYTYCYSNPINCIDPNGKDGIYIAFPDYKISTPIGKIGNLGHAGVLLIDNKTGVTKYYEYGRYDKEGKGVVRTFAVPNVKIGQDKKPTLESLNKTLSIISEQAGHAGRIEGAYIECDKFKEMKNYAESKIAENANSKRKEYSLRNNNCGTFAADVLKQDPSVKDKAPVIIDPRPNSIVK
;
A
#
# COMPACT_ATOMS: atom_id res chain seq x y z
N TYR A 1 -13.67 -9.26 8.34
CA TYR A 1 -13.05 -8.15 9.06
C TYR A 1 -13.92 -7.55 10.17
N ASN A 2 -15.13 -7.94 10.31
CA ASN A 2 -15.95 -7.65 11.49
C ASN A 2 -16.11 -8.96 12.26
N THR A 3 -15.14 -9.27 13.12
CA THR A 3 -15.09 -10.54 13.87
C THR A 3 -16.07 -10.58 15.04
N GLY A 4 -16.92 -9.55 15.22
CA GLY A 4 -17.80 -9.39 16.38
C GLY A 4 -17.09 -8.96 17.66
N VAL A 5 -15.79 -8.72 17.62
CA VAL A 5 -14.94 -8.38 18.79
C VAL A 5 -14.72 -6.88 18.94
N GLY A 6 -14.83 -6.12 17.85
CA GLY A 6 -14.78 -4.65 17.84
C GLY A 6 -16.17 -4.02 17.72
N THR A 7 -16.27 -2.69 17.84
CA THR A 7 -17.49 -1.98 17.50
C THR A 7 -17.73 -2.06 16.00
N ALA A 8 -18.85 -2.63 15.58
CA ALA A 8 -19.19 -2.81 14.18
C ALA A 8 -19.14 -1.47 13.42
N LYS A 9 -18.53 -1.48 12.24
CA LYS A 9 -18.48 -0.35 11.30
C LYS A 9 -19.28 -0.68 10.06
N TYR A 10 -20.03 0.29 9.56
CA TYR A 10 -20.94 0.12 8.41
C TYR A 10 -20.52 0.98 7.21
N ASN A 11 -19.40 1.73 7.34
CA ASN A 11 -18.83 2.60 6.32
C ASN A 11 -17.64 1.96 5.57
N GLY A 12 -17.41 0.66 5.74
CA GLY A 12 -16.31 -0.08 5.14
C GLY A 12 -15.04 -0.16 5.99
N SER A 13 -14.94 0.61 7.08
CA SER A 13 -13.78 0.57 7.97
C SER A 13 -13.69 -0.77 8.73
N ILE A 14 -12.50 -1.33 8.83
CA ILE A 14 -12.24 -2.57 9.56
C ILE A 14 -12.29 -2.30 11.06
N SER A 15 -13.21 -2.95 11.78
CA SER A 15 -13.34 -2.76 13.23
C SER A 15 -12.38 -3.60 14.06
N SER A 16 -11.99 -4.75 13.54
CA SER A 16 -11.03 -5.65 14.17
C SER A 16 -10.49 -6.65 13.18
N MET A 17 -9.29 -7.15 13.45
CA MET A 17 -8.68 -8.24 12.70
C MET A 17 -7.97 -9.20 13.65
N THR A 18 -7.94 -10.48 13.32
CA THR A 18 -7.14 -11.48 14.00
C THR A 18 -6.29 -12.23 13.00
N TRP A 19 -5.11 -12.65 13.43
CA TRP A 19 -4.22 -13.48 12.61
C TRP A 19 -3.45 -14.49 13.45
N LYS A 20 -2.95 -15.51 12.77
CA LYS A 20 -2.01 -16.49 13.29
C LYS A 20 -0.99 -16.74 12.21
N SER A 21 0.27 -16.56 12.50
CA SER A 21 1.34 -16.61 11.52
C SER A 21 2.26 -17.82 11.73
N GLY A 22 2.59 -18.51 10.64
CA GLY A 22 3.53 -19.63 10.67
C GLY A 22 3.10 -20.74 11.64
N ASN A 23 4.06 -21.24 12.41
CA ASN A 23 3.87 -22.30 13.39
C ASN A 23 3.49 -21.78 14.80
N GLU A 24 3.19 -20.48 14.94
CA GLU A 24 2.81 -19.92 16.23
C GLU A 24 1.50 -20.51 16.74
N SER A 25 1.41 -20.75 18.04
CA SER A 25 0.16 -21.14 18.71
C SER A 25 -0.73 -19.93 19.00
N THR A 26 -0.14 -18.76 19.15
CA THR A 26 -0.82 -17.54 19.58
C THR A 26 -1.66 -16.93 18.45
N VAL A 27 -2.95 -16.73 18.70
CA VAL A 27 -3.81 -15.87 17.88
C VAL A 27 -3.63 -14.45 18.36
N ARG A 28 -3.21 -13.57 17.48
CA ARG A 28 -3.01 -12.14 17.71
C ARG A 28 -4.11 -11.34 17.06
N GLY A 29 -4.36 -10.13 17.51
CA GLY A 29 -5.34 -9.27 16.88
C GLY A 29 -5.23 -7.81 17.25
N TYR A 30 -5.93 -6.99 16.46
CA TYR A 30 -6.17 -5.58 16.72
C TYR A 30 -7.65 -5.26 16.71
N LYS A 31 -8.06 -4.36 17.63
CA LYS A 31 -9.32 -3.62 17.58
C LYS A 31 -9.01 -2.20 17.14
N PHE A 32 -9.77 -1.67 16.17
CA PHE A 32 -9.54 -0.34 15.62
C PHE A 32 -10.64 0.63 16.03
N THR A 33 -10.24 1.86 16.30
CA THR A 33 -11.15 3.00 16.44
C THR A 33 -10.72 4.10 15.48
N TYR A 34 -11.68 4.91 15.06
CA TYR A 34 -11.50 5.93 14.05
C TYR A 34 -12.13 7.24 14.51
N ASP A 35 -11.63 8.35 13.99
CA ASP A 35 -12.27 9.65 14.15
C ASP A 35 -13.40 9.86 13.12
N GLY A 36 -13.99 11.05 13.10
CA GLY A 36 -15.09 11.41 12.19
C GLY A 36 -14.70 11.52 10.71
N LEU A 37 -13.39 11.49 10.39
CA LEU A 37 -12.84 11.49 9.03
C LEU A 37 -12.29 10.12 8.64
N ASP A 38 -12.64 9.06 9.38
CA ASP A 38 -12.17 7.68 9.20
C ASP A 38 -10.65 7.50 9.33
N ARG A 39 -9.92 8.44 9.98
CA ARG A 39 -8.52 8.26 10.34
C ARG A 39 -8.41 7.38 11.57
N VAL A 40 -7.44 6.46 11.60
CA VAL A 40 -7.29 5.53 12.72
C VAL A 40 -6.81 6.27 13.97
N LEU A 41 -7.53 6.12 15.08
CA LEU A 41 -7.11 6.62 16.40
C LEU A 41 -6.38 5.52 17.18
N ASN A 42 -6.93 4.32 17.26
CA ASN A 42 -6.32 3.26 18.05
C ASN A 42 -6.26 1.95 17.26
N ALA A 43 -5.11 1.30 17.34
CA ALA A 43 -4.92 -0.11 17.02
C ALA A 43 -4.58 -0.82 18.35
N THR A 44 -5.62 -1.22 19.08
CA THR A 44 -5.47 -1.86 20.39
C THR A 44 -5.18 -3.33 20.20
N TYR A 45 -3.97 -3.75 20.56
CA TYR A 45 -3.51 -5.13 20.48
C TYR A 45 -4.13 -6.00 21.57
N GLY A 46 -4.32 -7.26 21.24
CA GLY A 46 -4.63 -8.34 22.17
C GLY A 46 -4.43 -9.70 21.53
N GLU A 47 -4.53 -10.72 22.34
CA GLU A 47 -4.38 -12.11 21.93
C GLU A 47 -5.67 -12.89 22.15
N THR A 48 -5.75 -14.13 21.60
CA THR A 48 -6.94 -14.97 21.46
C THR A 48 -7.90 -14.49 20.35
N ALA A 49 -8.85 -15.35 19.96
CA ALA A 49 -9.86 -15.01 18.96
C ALA A 49 -10.74 -13.81 19.37
N SER A 50 -10.88 -13.56 20.67
CA SER A 50 -11.65 -12.44 21.24
C SER A 50 -10.81 -11.18 21.49
N ILE A 51 -9.50 -11.22 21.21
CA ILE A 51 -8.56 -10.10 21.47
C ILE A 51 -8.70 -9.61 22.93
N SER A 52 -8.73 -10.53 23.89
CA SER A 52 -9.08 -10.24 25.28
C SER A 52 -7.93 -10.40 26.26
N THR A 53 -6.86 -11.08 25.89
CA THR A 53 -5.69 -11.30 26.75
C THR A 53 -4.47 -10.54 26.26
N ASN A 54 -3.49 -10.34 27.14
CA ASN A 54 -2.25 -9.66 26.80
C ASN A 54 -2.46 -8.30 26.12
N ALA A 55 -3.49 -7.58 26.55
CA ALA A 55 -3.87 -6.29 26.02
C ALA A 55 -2.69 -5.31 26.02
N ASN A 56 -2.63 -4.48 25.01
CA ASN A 56 -1.63 -3.41 24.83
C ASN A 56 -0.18 -3.84 24.68
N ARG A 57 0.14 -5.14 24.54
CA ARG A 57 1.55 -5.55 24.36
C ARG A 57 2.21 -4.88 23.14
N PHE A 58 1.44 -4.67 22.06
CA PHE A 58 1.91 -4.08 20.81
C PHE A 58 0.88 -3.12 20.22
N SER A 59 0.19 -2.36 21.06
CA SER A 59 -0.74 -1.33 20.61
C SER A 59 -0.02 -0.14 20.01
N GLU A 60 -0.65 0.50 19.01
CA GLU A 60 -0.21 1.75 18.41
C GLU A 60 -1.43 2.69 18.31
N ASN A 61 -1.33 3.84 18.94
CA ASN A 61 -2.44 4.77 19.10
C ASN A 61 -2.03 6.18 18.66
N VAL A 62 -2.78 6.77 17.74
CA VAL A 62 -2.63 8.18 17.39
C VAL A 62 -3.55 8.98 18.30
N THR A 63 -2.97 9.72 19.22
CA THR A 63 -3.71 10.48 20.23
C THR A 63 -4.07 11.89 19.76
N GLY A 64 -3.57 12.33 18.61
CA GLY A 64 -3.92 13.61 18.02
C GLY A 64 -3.52 13.75 16.55
N TYR A 65 -4.41 14.33 15.76
CA TYR A 65 -4.17 14.83 14.42
C TYR A 65 -4.38 16.33 14.33
N ASP A 66 -3.73 16.98 13.38
CA ASP A 66 -4.13 18.32 12.97
C ASP A 66 -5.25 18.28 11.92
N LYS A 67 -5.65 19.47 11.42
CA LYS A 67 -6.73 19.59 10.42
C LYS A 67 -6.34 19.00 9.05
N ASN A 68 -5.04 18.92 8.75
CA ASN A 68 -4.51 18.39 7.51
C ASN A 68 -4.17 16.89 7.60
N GLY A 69 -4.52 16.21 8.71
CA GLY A 69 -4.21 14.79 8.90
C GLY A 69 -2.78 14.49 9.33
N ASN A 70 -1.96 15.50 9.66
CA ASN A 70 -0.65 15.22 10.25
C ASN A 70 -0.82 14.65 11.65
N ILE A 71 -0.03 13.62 11.98
CA ILE A 71 0.06 13.08 13.34
C ILE A 71 0.68 14.14 14.24
N LYS A 72 0.01 14.47 15.34
CA LYS A 72 0.48 15.39 16.39
C LYS A 72 1.00 14.66 17.61
N SER A 73 0.48 13.48 17.87
CA SER A 73 0.93 12.65 18.98
C SER A 73 0.62 11.18 18.72
N LEU A 74 1.54 10.31 19.13
CA LEU A 74 1.47 8.88 18.91
C LEU A 74 2.02 8.14 20.12
N GLN A 75 1.33 7.09 20.55
CA GLN A 75 1.80 6.17 21.58
C GLN A 75 2.00 4.79 20.99
N ARG A 76 3.12 4.15 21.35
CA ARG A 76 3.42 2.79 20.94
C ARG A 76 3.81 1.96 22.16
N TYR A 77 3.23 0.78 22.25
CA TYR A 77 3.53 -0.21 23.28
C TYR A 77 4.36 -1.33 22.67
N GLY A 78 5.30 -1.85 23.44
CA GLY A 78 6.18 -2.91 22.99
C GLY A 78 6.80 -3.66 24.14
N GLN A 79 7.73 -4.55 23.81
CA GLN A 79 8.49 -5.30 24.80
C GLN A 79 9.54 -4.39 25.47
N THR A 80 9.54 -4.31 26.79
CA THR A 80 10.46 -3.49 27.61
C THR A 80 11.45 -4.36 28.39
N GLY A 81 11.29 -5.67 28.35
CA GLY A 81 12.17 -6.67 28.99
C GLY A 81 11.85 -8.07 28.49
N ALA A 82 12.59 -9.08 28.91
CA ALA A 82 12.43 -10.47 28.45
C ALA A 82 10.97 -10.99 28.53
N SER A 83 10.22 -10.55 29.54
CA SER A 83 8.79 -10.89 29.72
C SER A 83 7.94 -9.67 30.10
N ALA A 84 8.51 -8.46 29.99
CA ALA A 84 7.84 -7.22 30.34
C ALA A 84 7.40 -6.46 29.07
N TYR A 85 6.24 -5.83 29.15
CA TYR A 85 5.65 -5.03 28.09
C TYR A 85 5.15 -3.71 28.66
N GLY A 86 5.25 -2.64 27.89
CA GLY A 86 4.84 -1.32 28.31
C GLY A 86 4.90 -0.29 27.21
N LEU A 87 4.71 0.95 27.58
CA LEU A 87 4.84 2.09 26.66
C LEU A 87 6.32 2.24 26.30
N ILE A 88 6.63 2.22 25.01
CA ILE A 88 8.00 2.38 24.46
C ILE A 88 8.17 3.73 23.75
N ASP A 89 7.08 4.31 23.22
CA ASP A 89 7.05 5.65 22.63
C ASP A 89 5.83 6.42 23.14
N ASN A 90 6.02 7.69 23.47
CA ASN A 90 4.96 8.67 23.72
C ASN A 90 5.34 9.99 23.04
N LEU A 91 5.15 10.00 21.73
CA LEU A 91 5.69 10.99 20.81
C LEU A 91 4.81 12.23 20.74
N THR A 92 5.44 13.40 20.73
CA THR A 92 4.83 14.67 20.39
C THR A 92 5.53 15.26 19.17
N PHE A 93 4.75 15.57 18.14
CA PHE A 93 5.23 16.08 16.85
C PHE A 93 5.05 17.59 16.78
N THR A 94 6.13 18.32 16.61
CA THR A 94 6.14 19.76 16.35
C THR A 94 6.28 19.97 14.84
N LEU A 95 5.31 20.67 14.25
CA LEU A 95 5.21 20.87 12.81
C LEU A 95 5.33 22.36 12.46
N ASN A 96 5.92 22.65 11.30
CA ASN A 96 5.85 23.93 10.62
C ASN A 96 5.02 23.72 9.34
N GLY A 97 3.75 24.11 9.35
CA GLY A 97 2.77 23.67 8.33
C GLY A 97 2.66 22.16 8.31
N ASN A 98 2.94 21.52 7.17
CA ASN A 98 2.95 20.07 7.03
C ASN A 98 4.35 19.44 7.25
N GLN A 99 5.39 20.26 7.39
CA GLN A 99 6.76 19.80 7.59
C GLN A 99 7.01 19.52 9.07
N LEU A 100 7.66 18.38 9.36
CA LEU A 100 8.07 18.03 10.70
C LEU A 100 9.29 18.88 11.10
N SER A 101 9.29 19.45 12.28
CA SER A 101 10.40 20.24 12.81
C SER A 101 11.12 19.54 13.97
N ARG A 102 10.34 18.84 14.81
CA ARG A 102 10.85 18.16 16.00
C ARG A 102 9.92 17.04 16.43
N VAL A 103 10.47 15.99 17.02
CA VAL A 103 9.72 14.94 17.71
C VAL A 103 10.32 14.76 19.10
N ASP A 104 9.49 14.85 20.11
CA ASP A 104 9.86 14.59 21.51
C ASP A 104 9.24 13.26 21.95
N ASP A 105 10.03 12.41 22.57
CA ASP A 105 9.54 11.24 23.29
C ASP A 105 9.57 11.48 24.80
N ALA A 106 8.42 11.31 25.44
CA ALA A 106 8.28 11.42 26.89
C ALA A 106 8.67 10.12 27.62
N VAL A 107 8.93 9.03 26.90
CA VAL A 107 9.32 7.73 27.46
C VAL A 107 10.83 7.60 27.46
N MET A 108 11.40 7.22 28.60
CA MET A 108 12.84 6.95 28.72
C MET A 108 13.19 5.46 28.54
N ALA A 109 12.18 4.58 28.52
CA ALA A 109 12.37 3.14 28.36
C ALA A 109 12.60 2.79 26.89
N SER A 110 13.69 2.10 26.60
CA SER A 110 13.93 1.59 25.25
C SER A 110 13.24 0.24 25.01
N ALA A 111 12.88 -0.03 23.77
CA ALA A 111 12.40 -1.35 23.36
C ALA A 111 13.48 -2.42 23.61
N TYR A 112 13.04 -3.53 24.20
CA TYR A 112 13.91 -4.64 24.56
C TYR A 112 14.57 -5.27 23.31
N GLY A 113 15.86 -5.58 23.43
CA GLY A 113 16.61 -6.27 22.36
C GLY A 113 16.79 -5.45 21.08
N GLY A 114 16.67 -4.13 21.13
CA GLY A 114 16.75 -3.26 19.96
C GLY A 114 15.49 -3.33 19.07
N GLY A 115 14.33 -3.57 19.69
CA GLY A 115 13.03 -3.61 19.00
C GLY A 115 12.69 -2.30 18.29
N PHE A 116 11.61 -2.32 17.53
CA PHE A 116 11.13 -1.17 16.79
C PHE A 116 10.63 -0.09 17.77
N GLU A 117 11.22 1.11 17.72
CA GLU A 117 10.87 2.28 18.52
C GLU A 117 11.38 3.56 17.85
N PHE A 118 10.93 4.72 18.30
CA PHE A 118 11.56 6.00 18.02
C PHE A 118 12.81 6.17 18.91
N LYS A 119 13.89 6.71 18.35
CA LYS A 119 15.11 7.04 19.08
C LYS A 119 15.21 8.56 19.23
N ASP A 120 14.83 9.09 20.38
CA ASP A 120 14.95 10.52 20.72
C ASP A 120 16.40 10.85 21.12
N GLY A 121 17.27 10.88 20.11
CA GLY A 121 18.70 11.13 20.29
C GLY A 121 19.08 12.60 20.40
N VAL A 122 18.21 13.52 19.95
CA VAL A 122 18.50 14.96 19.85
C VAL A 122 17.27 15.75 20.26
N LYS A 123 17.45 16.67 21.24
CA LYS A 123 16.36 17.51 21.78
C LYS A 123 16.59 18.98 21.44
N GLN A 124 16.38 19.34 20.18
CA GLN A 124 16.57 20.73 19.73
C GLN A 124 15.53 21.14 18.67
N VAL A 125 15.40 22.41 18.42
CA VAL A 125 14.60 22.93 17.30
C VAL A 125 15.32 22.63 15.98
N GLY A 126 14.58 22.19 14.95
CA GLY A 126 15.14 21.91 13.62
C GLY A 126 15.87 20.57 13.53
N GLU A 127 15.42 19.57 14.28
CA GLU A 127 15.88 18.18 14.12
C GLU A 127 15.64 17.65 12.70
N TYR A 128 14.56 18.14 12.10
CA TYR A 128 14.15 17.87 10.72
C TYR A 128 14.20 19.16 9.91
N THR A 129 14.84 19.13 8.75
CA THR A 129 14.88 20.27 7.81
C THR A 129 14.51 19.80 6.42
N TYR A 130 14.07 20.77 5.59
CA TYR A 130 13.58 20.47 4.24
C TYR A 130 14.17 21.44 3.22
N ASP A 131 14.29 20.99 1.98
CA ASP A 131 14.64 21.84 0.85
C ASP A 131 13.44 22.66 0.34
N ALA A 132 13.65 23.48 -0.69
CA ALA A 132 12.59 24.30 -1.28
C ALA A 132 11.49 23.48 -1.97
N ASN A 133 11.75 22.22 -2.33
CA ASN A 133 10.77 21.29 -2.92
C ASN A 133 9.99 20.54 -1.83
N GLY A 134 10.31 20.74 -0.55
CA GLY A 134 9.71 20.04 0.57
C GLY A 134 10.27 18.63 0.80
N ASN A 135 11.45 18.32 0.29
CA ASN A 135 12.14 17.06 0.57
C ASN A 135 12.91 17.16 1.89
N LEU A 136 12.85 16.13 2.73
CA LEU A 136 13.58 16.08 3.99
C LEU A 136 15.10 16.10 3.75
N THR A 137 15.83 17.04 4.33
CA THR A 137 17.29 17.15 4.19
C THR A 137 18.07 16.72 5.41
N LYS A 138 17.43 16.67 6.60
CA LYS A 138 18.03 16.20 7.85
C LYS A 138 17.04 15.41 8.68
N ASP A 139 17.54 14.40 9.37
CA ASP A 139 16.89 13.68 10.47
C ASP A 139 17.96 13.41 11.55
N LEU A 140 18.10 14.32 12.48
CA LEU A 140 19.16 14.24 13.48
C LEU A 140 18.95 13.09 14.48
N ASN A 141 17.72 12.64 14.69
CA ASN A 141 17.41 11.50 15.55
C ASN A 141 17.93 10.17 14.96
N LYS A 142 18.00 10.07 13.63
CA LYS A 142 18.68 8.96 12.93
C LYS A 142 20.17 9.24 12.69
N GLY A 143 20.69 10.38 13.16
CA GLY A 143 22.06 10.83 12.89
C GLY A 143 22.27 11.27 11.44
N ILE A 144 21.21 11.53 10.69
CA ILE A 144 21.28 11.98 9.29
C ILE A 144 21.53 13.49 9.25
N THR A 145 22.68 13.90 8.73
CA THR A 145 23.11 15.30 8.66
C THR A 145 22.85 15.94 7.30
N ASP A 146 22.70 15.14 6.25
CA ASP A 146 22.39 15.61 4.91
C ASP A 146 21.70 14.54 4.07
N ILE A 147 20.67 14.93 3.31
CA ILE A 147 20.04 14.13 2.28
C ILE A 147 20.00 14.95 1.01
N GLN A 148 20.61 14.43 -0.05
CA GLN A 148 20.59 15.00 -1.39
C GLN A 148 19.57 14.31 -2.27
N TYR A 149 18.95 15.07 -3.17
CA TYR A 149 17.91 14.58 -4.07
C TYR A 149 18.30 14.79 -5.53
N ASN A 150 17.80 13.94 -6.40
CA ASN A 150 17.87 14.12 -7.84
C ASN A 150 16.70 14.99 -8.36
N CYS A 151 16.65 15.23 -9.68
CA CYS A 151 15.60 16.03 -10.32
C CYS A 151 14.17 15.41 -10.22
N LEU A 152 14.04 14.14 -9.79
CA LEU A 152 12.77 13.45 -9.55
C LEU A 152 12.36 13.52 -8.07
N ASN A 153 13.06 14.29 -7.23
CA ASN A 153 12.88 14.32 -5.77
C ASN A 153 13.10 12.95 -5.10
N LEU A 154 13.91 12.08 -5.71
CA LEU A 154 14.34 10.81 -5.10
C LEU A 154 15.69 11.03 -4.40
N PRO A 155 15.92 10.49 -3.18
CA PRO A 155 17.18 10.65 -2.46
C PRO A 155 18.33 10.03 -3.28
N SER A 156 19.35 10.80 -3.54
CA SER A 156 20.57 10.34 -4.25
C SER A 156 21.69 9.99 -3.27
N ALA A 157 21.75 10.67 -2.12
CA ALA A 157 22.72 10.39 -1.07
C ALA A 157 22.13 10.72 0.31
N VAL A 158 22.43 9.88 1.29
CA VAL A 158 22.18 10.10 2.71
C VAL A 158 23.52 10.07 3.44
N THR A 159 23.82 11.12 4.22
CA THR A 159 25.06 11.25 4.99
C THR A 159 24.75 11.25 6.48
N PHE A 160 25.47 10.43 7.22
CA PHE A 160 25.32 10.30 8.66
C PHE A 160 26.45 11.07 9.39
N SER A 161 26.22 11.43 10.63
CA SER A 161 27.13 12.19 11.49
C SER A 161 28.49 11.51 11.75
N ASP A 162 28.56 10.19 11.61
CA ASP A 162 29.81 9.41 11.72
C ASP A 162 30.55 9.24 10.40
N GLY A 163 30.13 9.92 9.33
CA GLY A 163 30.70 9.81 8.00
C GLY A 163 30.22 8.61 7.18
N SER A 164 29.34 7.75 7.73
CA SER A 164 28.68 6.70 6.93
C SER A 164 27.79 7.33 5.86
N THR A 165 27.65 6.65 4.71
CA THR A 165 26.81 7.13 3.62
C THR A 165 25.98 6.01 3.01
N ILE A 166 24.80 6.37 2.49
CA ILE A 166 24.00 5.52 1.60
C ILE A 166 23.77 6.31 0.32
N THR A 167 24.10 5.74 -0.83
CA THR A 167 23.88 6.41 -2.12
C THR A 167 23.00 5.56 -3.01
N TYR A 168 22.18 6.23 -3.84
CA TYR A 168 21.24 5.60 -4.73
C TYR A 168 21.47 6.04 -6.17
N VAL A 169 21.27 5.14 -7.12
CA VAL A 169 21.28 5.42 -8.56
C VAL A 169 19.92 5.00 -9.11
N TYR A 170 19.31 5.89 -9.88
CA TYR A 170 18.02 5.68 -10.52
C TYR A 170 18.11 5.83 -12.02
N ALA A 171 17.27 5.14 -12.75
CA ALA A 171 16.98 5.40 -14.15
C ALA A 171 16.16 6.69 -14.31
N ALA A 172 15.99 7.15 -15.54
CA ALA A 172 15.27 8.40 -15.84
C ALA A 172 13.77 8.37 -15.45
N ASP A 173 13.18 7.18 -15.36
CA ASP A 173 11.79 6.96 -14.92
C ASP A 173 11.63 6.84 -13.39
N GLY A 174 12.75 6.92 -12.64
CA GLY A 174 12.77 6.75 -11.19
C GLY A 174 12.97 5.32 -10.71
N THR A 175 13.14 4.34 -11.60
CA THR A 175 13.47 2.97 -11.22
C THR A 175 14.83 2.91 -10.53
N LYS A 176 14.88 2.37 -9.32
CA LYS A 176 16.13 2.20 -8.56
C LYS A 176 17.00 1.13 -9.21
N LEU A 177 18.24 1.51 -9.53
CA LEU A 177 19.23 0.64 -10.20
C LEU A 177 20.32 0.15 -9.24
N ARG A 178 20.70 0.98 -8.26
CA ARG A 178 21.75 0.65 -7.31
C ARG A 178 21.58 1.36 -5.99
N THR A 179 21.94 0.66 -4.92
CA THR A 179 22.16 1.23 -3.58
C THR A 179 23.57 0.85 -3.11
N VAL A 180 24.31 1.82 -2.58
CA VAL A 180 25.64 1.58 -1.98
C VAL A 180 25.62 2.05 -0.53
N HIS A 181 25.82 1.13 0.39
CA HIS A 181 25.97 1.41 1.82
C HIS A 181 27.47 1.42 2.17
N LYS A 182 27.98 2.56 2.66
CA LYS A 182 29.34 2.68 3.24
C LYS A 182 29.18 2.94 4.74
N ILE A 183 29.31 1.91 5.55
CA ILE A 183 29.02 1.95 6.98
C ILE A 183 30.20 1.34 7.74
N GLY A 184 30.79 2.11 8.69
CA GLY A 184 31.88 1.62 9.53
C GLY A 184 33.10 1.10 8.74
N GLY A 185 33.39 1.70 7.57
CA GLY A 185 34.49 1.27 6.67
C GLY A 185 34.12 0.12 5.72
N ALA A 186 33.01 -0.57 5.94
CA ALA A 186 32.53 -1.62 5.03
C ALA A 186 31.66 -1.01 3.92
N THR A 187 31.78 -1.54 2.70
CA THR A 187 30.94 -1.17 1.56
C THR A 187 30.11 -2.37 1.13
N THR A 188 28.80 -2.19 1.01
CA THR A 188 27.89 -3.14 0.41
C THR A 188 27.20 -2.48 -0.77
N THR A 189 27.27 -3.07 -1.94
CA THR A 189 26.60 -2.62 -3.15
C THR A 189 25.47 -3.57 -3.48
N THR A 190 24.28 -3.04 -3.70
CA THR A 190 23.11 -3.78 -4.19
C THR A 190 22.72 -3.24 -5.55
N ASP A 191 22.72 -4.08 -6.59
CA ASP A 191 22.26 -3.75 -7.93
C ASP A 191 20.92 -4.40 -8.23
N TYR A 192 20.02 -3.66 -8.88
CA TYR A 192 18.69 -4.09 -9.25
C TYR A 192 18.57 -4.17 -10.77
N CYS A 193 18.46 -5.38 -11.31
CA CYS A 193 18.32 -5.66 -12.74
C CYS A 193 16.95 -6.29 -13.01
N GLY A 194 15.91 -5.44 -13.07
CA GLY A 194 14.53 -5.91 -13.09
C GLY A 194 14.20 -6.63 -11.78
N ASN A 195 13.88 -7.92 -11.87
CA ASN A 195 13.60 -8.77 -10.71
C ASN A 195 14.80 -9.54 -10.14
N VAL A 196 15.99 -9.34 -10.71
CA VAL A 196 17.24 -9.94 -10.19
C VAL A 196 17.98 -8.93 -9.33
N VAL A 197 18.30 -9.30 -8.11
CA VAL A 197 19.06 -8.51 -7.15
C VAL A 197 20.47 -9.10 -7.03
N TYR A 198 21.46 -8.24 -7.18
CA TYR A 198 22.89 -8.57 -6.98
C TYR A 198 23.38 -7.93 -5.68
N GLU A 199 24.27 -8.58 -4.99
CA GLU A 199 25.00 -8.00 -3.87
C GLU A 199 26.51 -8.14 -4.10
N ASN A 200 27.23 -7.03 -4.07
CA ASN A 200 28.67 -6.97 -4.34
C ASN A 200 29.07 -7.65 -5.66
N GLY A 201 28.24 -7.51 -6.69
CA GLY A 201 28.46 -8.08 -8.02
C GLY A 201 28.04 -9.56 -8.16
N ALA A 202 27.68 -10.24 -7.08
CA ALA A 202 27.17 -11.61 -7.14
C ALA A 202 25.64 -11.63 -7.21
N GLN A 203 25.05 -12.52 -8.01
CA GLN A 203 23.62 -12.75 -8.05
C GLN A 203 23.14 -13.27 -6.68
N LYS A 204 22.18 -12.59 -6.08
CA LYS A 204 21.67 -12.91 -4.74
C LYS A 204 20.26 -13.47 -4.77
N LEU A 205 19.32 -12.72 -5.33
CA LEU A 205 17.90 -13.06 -5.33
C LEU A 205 17.29 -12.88 -6.74
N LEU A 206 16.40 -13.79 -7.09
CA LEU A 206 15.40 -13.57 -8.15
C LEU A 206 14.05 -13.35 -7.45
N ILE A 207 13.50 -12.16 -7.56
CA ILE A 207 12.22 -11.80 -6.96
C ILE A 207 11.09 -12.22 -7.88
N THR A 208 10.07 -12.84 -7.31
CA THR A 208 8.84 -13.25 -7.98
C THR A 208 7.63 -12.68 -7.24
N GLU A 209 6.46 -12.76 -7.82
CA GLU A 209 5.22 -12.33 -7.16
C GLU A 209 4.87 -13.18 -5.93
N GLU A 210 5.22 -14.46 -5.99
CA GLU A 210 4.96 -15.44 -4.94
C GLU A 210 6.05 -15.48 -3.85
N GLY A 211 7.22 -14.86 -4.11
CA GLY A 211 8.33 -14.93 -3.17
C GLY A 211 9.68 -14.62 -3.82
N TYR A 212 10.69 -15.44 -3.56
CA TYR A 212 12.01 -15.27 -4.16
C TYR A 212 12.76 -16.60 -4.29
N ILE A 213 13.80 -16.57 -5.12
CA ILE A 213 14.76 -17.67 -5.27
C ILE A 213 16.12 -17.12 -4.87
N THR A 214 16.83 -17.84 -3.97
CA THR A 214 18.25 -17.56 -3.71
C THR A 214 19.09 -18.13 -4.84
N LEU A 215 19.85 -17.27 -5.54
CA LEU A 215 20.59 -17.67 -6.74
C LEU A 215 21.94 -18.34 -6.43
N SER A 216 22.38 -18.31 -5.17
CA SER A 216 23.57 -19.01 -4.71
C SER A 216 23.39 -20.54 -4.61
N ASP A 217 22.16 -21.00 -4.30
CA ASP A 217 21.83 -22.41 -4.04
C ASP A 217 20.51 -22.87 -4.70
N ASN A 218 19.89 -21.98 -5.49
CA ASN A 218 18.65 -22.22 -6.23
C ASN A 218 17.47 -22.69 -5.35
N LYS A 219 17.37 -22.21 -4.12
CA LYS A 219 16.27 -22.53 -3.22
C LYS A 219 15.11 -21.55 -3.40
N TYR A 220 13.90 -22.08 -3.34
CA TYR A 220 12.65 -21.36 -3.51
C TYR A 220 12.06 -21.00 -2.15
N TYR A 221 11.61 -19.76 -2.02
CA TYR A 221 10.93 -19.21 -0.85
C TYR A 221 9.63 -18.54 -1.27
N TYR A 222 8.58 -18.73 -0.47
CA TYR A 222 7.24 -18.22 -0.77
C TYR A 222 6.79 -17.28 0.32
N TYR A 223 6.08 -16.22 -0.08
CA TYR A 223 5.47 -15.25 0.82
C TYR A 223 4.01 -15.61 1.10
N LEU A 224 3.66 -15.72 2.38
CA LEU A 224 2.28 -15.72 2.81
C LEU A 224 1.93 -14.31 3.26
N LYS A 225 1.08 -13.66 2.46
CA LYS A 225 0.73 -12.24 2.60
C LYS A 225 -0.64 -12.08 3.25
N ASP A 226 -0.85 -10.96 3.96
CA ASP A 226 -2.17 -10.56 4.41
C ASP A 226 -2.93 -9.74 3.33
N HIS A 227 -4.09 -9.20 3.72
CA HIS A 227 -4.97 -8.45 2.81
C HIS A 227 -4.35 -7.16 2.25
N GLN A 228 -3.28 -6.65 2.87
CA GLN A 228 -2.56 -5.46 2.43
C GLN A 228 -1.28 -5.79 1.65
N GLY A 229 -1.00 -7.07 1.41
CA GLY A 229 0.24 -7.51 0.78
C GLY A 229 1.45 -7.50 1.72
N ASN A 230 1.23 -7.44 3.05
CA ASN A 230 2.31 -7.54 4.01
C ASN A 230 2.86 -8.97 4.05
N ASN A 231 4.16 -9.15 3.94
CA ASN A 231 4.81 -10.45 4.05
C ASN A 231 4.78 -10.93 5.51
N ARG A 232 3.78 -11.76 5.86
CA ARG A 232 3.58 -12.27 7.22
C ARG A 232 4.45 -13.47 7.54
N VAL A 233 4.61 -14.36 6.58
CA VAL A 233 5.41 -15.58 6.73
C VAL A 233 6.21 -15.81 5.46
N VAL A 234 7.46 -16.24 5.61
CA VAL A 234 8.26 -16.78 4.53
C VAL A 234 8.43 -18.29 4.78
N ILE A 235 8.07 -19.10 3.81
CA ILE A 235 8.29 -20.55 3.84
C ILE A 235 9.26 -20.95 2.74
N ASN A 236 10.07 -21.98 3.01
CA ASN A 236 10.94 -22.57 2.00
C ASN A 236 10.18 -23.58 1.13
N GLN A 237 10.86 -24.12 0.12
CA GLN A 237 10.29 -25.11 -0.82
C GLN A 237 9.81 -26.42 -0.19
N SER A 238 10.24 -26.73 1.05
CA SER A 238 9.75 -27.89 1.81
C SER A 238 8.54 -27.54 2.71
N GLY A 239 8.09 -26.28 2.71
CA GLY A 239 7.01 -25.80 3.56
C GLY A 239 7.44 -25.42 4.98
N ALA A 240 8.74 -25.45 5.29
CA ALA A 240 9.24 -25.00 6.59
C ALA A 240 9.19 -23.47 6.69
N VAL A 241 8.80 -22.95 7.87
CA VAL A 241 8.76 -21.51 8.16
C VAL A 241 10.19 -21.02 8.41
N GLU A 242 10.62 -20.06 7.61
CA GLU A 242 11.94 -19.42 7.69
C GLU A 242 11.88 -18.06 8.38
N GLU A 243 10.78 -17.34 8.18
CA GLU A 243 10.59 -16.01 8.73
C GLU A 243 9.12 -15.77 9.09
N THR A 244 8.88 -15.12 10.21
CA THR A 244 7.54 -14.64 10.62
C THR A 244 7.62 -13.17 10.97
N ASN A 245 6.68 -12.36 10.47
CA ASN A 245 6.62 -10.92 10.69
C ASN A 245 5.27 -10.50 11.26
N HIS A 246 5.31 -9.64 12.27
CA HIS A 246 4.17 -8.92 12.79
C HIS A 246 4.40 -7.42 12.65
N TYR A 247 3.33 -6.68 12.36
CA TYR A 247 3.43 -5.25 12.06
C TYR A 247 2.52 -4.43 12.97
N TYR A 248 3.04 -3.31 13.45
CA TYR A 248 2.25 -2.21 13.96
C TYR A 248 1.38 -1.62 12.85
N LEU A 249 0.44 -0.78 13.21
CA LEU A 249 -0.51 -0.15 12.28
C LEU A 249 0.21 0.55 11.11
N PHE A 250 1.27 1.30 11.39
CA PHE A 250 2.05 2.04 10.38
C PHE A 250 3.23 1.25 9.80
N GLY A 251 3.26 -0.07 9.97
CA GLY A 251 4.22 -0.95 9.31
C GLY A 251 5.52 -1.20 10.07
N GLY A 252 5.66 -0.69 11.28
CA GLY A 252 6.77 -1.07 12.15
C GLY A 252 6.75 -2.57 12.48
N VAL A 253 7.90 -3.22 12.53
CA VAL A 253 8.01 -4.67 12.75
C VAL A 253 8.16 -4.96 14.24
N PHE A 254 7.36 -5.90 14.78
CA PHE A 254 7.48 -6.35 16.16
C PHE A 254 7.42 -7.87 16.28
N ALA A 255 7.96 -8.43 17.37
CA ALA A 255 7.90 -9.87 17.72
C ALA A 255 8.16 -10.79 16.52
N SER A 256 9.11 -10.40 15.66
CA SER A 256 9.44 -11.12 14.44
C SER A 256 10.59 -12.10 14.69
N SER A 257 10.66 -13.14 13.86
CA SER A 257 11.81 -14.01 13.80
C SER A 257 12.99 -13.34 13.06
N THR A 258 14.10 -14.06 12.94
CA THR A 258 15.25 -13.58 12.17
C THR A 258 14.86 -13.25 10.75
N SER A 259 15.25 -12.06 10.29
CA SER A 259 14.95 -11.58 8.93
C SER A 259 15.84 -12.27 7.90
N THR A 260 15.24 -12.87 6.88
CA THR A 260 15.94 -13.58 5.79
C THR A 260 16.00 -12.78 4.50
N GLN A 261 15.15 -11.76 4.37
CA GLN A 261 15.01 -10.95 3.16
C GLN A 261 14.44 -9.55 3.51
N PRO A 262 14.64 -8.51 2.66
CA PRO A 262 14.28 -7.14 3.00
C PRO A 262 12.81 -6.75 2.74
N TYR A 263 12.04 -7.54 1.98
CA TYR A 263 10.67 -7.16 1.58
C TYR A 263 9.68 -7.48 2.70
N LYS A 264 9.05 -6.47 3.28
CA LYS A 264 8.22 -6.57 4.49
C LYS A 264 6.79 -6.02 4.30
N TYR A 265 6.49 -4.89 4.91
CA TYR A 265 5.20 -4.21 4.86
C TYR A 265 4.83 -3.81 3.43
N ASN A 266 3.61 -4.12 2.98
CA ASN A 266 3.10 -3.96 1.61
C ASN A 266 4.04 -4.54 0.53
N SER A 267 4.83 -5.58 0.87
CA SER A 267 5.90 -6.14 0.03
C SER A 267 6.98 -5.13 -0.38
N LYS A 268 7.14 -4.02 0.35
CA LYS A 268 8.15 -3.00 0.08
C LYS A 268 9.50 -3.37 0.68
N GLU A 269 10.57 -2.96 0.02
CA GLU A 269 11.93 -3.12 0.52
C GLU A 269 12.14 -2.25 1.76
N TYR A 270 12.56 -2.86 2.85
CA TYR A 270 12.81 -2.24 4.14
C TYR A 270 14.30 -2.13 4.38
N ASP A 271 14.85 -0.94 4.30
CA ASP A 271 16.26 -0.67 4.59
C ASP A 271 16.44 -0.37 6.08
N THR A 272 17.02 -1.32 6.80
CA THR A 272 17.32 -1.20 8.24
C THR A 272 18.76 -0.81 8.54
N LYS A 273 19.60 -0.71 7.50
CA LYS A 273 21.04 -0.45 7.69
C LYS A 273 21.25 0.92 8.33
N LYS A 274 22.15 0.97 9.31
CA LYS A 274 22.45 2.18 10.08
C LYS A 274 21.25 2.79 10.82
N GLY A 275 20.19 2.00 11.05
CA GLY A 275 18.97 2.50 11.70
C GLY A 275 18.10 3.37 10.79
N LEU A 276 18.29 3.30 9.48
CA LEU A 276 17.52 4.07 8.50
C LEU A 276 16.02 3.78 8.63
N ASN A 277 15.65 2.50 8.64
CA ASN A 277 14.28 2.00 8.84
C ASN A 277 13.26 2.62 7.88
N TRP A 278 13.61 2.76 6.60
CA TRP A 278 12.75 3.29 5.57
C TRP A 278 12.23 2.19 4.65
N TYR A 279 10.97 2.33 4.23
CA TYR A 279 10.39 1.55 3.15
C TYR A 279 10.49 2.31 1.82
N ASP A 280 10.95 1.63 0.79
CA ASP A 280 10.99 2.17 -0.57
C ASP A 280 9.66 1.90 -1.28
N TYR A 281 8.87 2.96 -1.50
CA TYR A 281 7.61 2.90 -2.24
C TYR A 281 7.79 3.26 -3.73
N GLY A 282 9.03 3.43 -4.20
CA GLY A 282 9.37 3.82 -5.56
C GLY A 282 9.43 5.33 -5.70
N ALA A 283 8.30 6.02 -5.74
CA ALA A 283 8.28 7.49 -5.87
C ALA A 283 8.67 8.22 -4.58
N ARG A 284 8.53 7.60 -3.43
CA ARG A 284 8.83 8.18 -2.10
C ARG A 284 9.41 7.14 -1.16
N HIS A 285 10.20 7.59 -0.18
CA HIS A 285 10.59 6.78 0.97
C HIS A 285 9.66 7.06 2.16
N TYR A 286 9.26 6.00 2.84
CA TYR A 286 8.31 6.01 3.94
C TYR A 286 8.99 5.65 5.25
N ASP A 287 8.79 6.46 6.28
CA ASP A 287 9.25 6.20 7.65
C ASP A 287 8.12 5.64 8.50
N ALA A 288 8.17 4.34 8.77
CA ALA A 288 7.15 3.67 9.59
C ALA A 288 7.19 4.09 11.07
N VAL A 289 8.32 4.59 11.56
CA VAL A 289 8.46 5.06 12.95
C VAL A 289 7.64 6.33 13.16
N LEU A 290 7.63 7.21 12.15
CA LEU A 290 6.92 8.48 12.15
C LEU A 290 5.53 8.40 11.49
N GLY A 291 5.23 7.30 10.77
CA GLY A 291 3.97 7.10 10.05
C GLY A 291 3.77 8.06 8.87
N ARG A 292 4.87 8.51 8.20
CA ARG A 292 4.80 9.52 7.15
C ARG A 292 5.85 9.34 6.06
N PHE A 293 5.57 9.91 4.89
CA PHE A 293 6.56 10.05 3.83
C PHE A 293 7.55 11.18 4.12
N MET A 294 8.73 11.11 3.50
CA MET A 294 9.84 12.06 3.69
C MET A 294 9.86 13.17 2.67
N THR A 295 9.15 13.00 1.55
CA THR A 295 9.03 13.96 0.46
C THR A 295 7.58 14.27 0.18
N VAL A 296 7.33 15.40 -0.49
CA VAL A 296 5.99 15.81 -0.93
C VAL A 296 5.44 14.79 -1.92
N ASP A 297 4.14 14.52 -1.81
CA ASP A 297 3.46 13.66 -2.77
C ASP A 297 3.55 14.25 -4.18
N PRO A 298 4.05 13.52 -5.18
CA PRO A 298 4.05 13.98 -6.57
C PRO A 298 2.65 14.33 -7.09
N LEU A 299 1.59 13.83 -6.44
CA LEU A 299 0.19 14.10 -6.74
C LEU A 299 -0.50 15.00 -5.69
N ALA A 300 0.27 15.73 -4.90
CA ALA A 300 -0.22 16.63 -3.84
C ALA A 300 -1.34 17.57 -4.31
N GLU A 301 -1.29 18.02 -5.56
CA GLU A 301 -2.33 18.88 -6.15
C GLU A 301 -3.69 18.19 -6.28
N LYS A 302 -3.79 16.89 -6.09
CA LYS A 302 -5.06 16.15 -6.08
C LYS A 302 -5.70 16.07 -4.68
N TYR A 303 -4.93 16.29 -3.62
CA TYR A 303 -5.30 16.02 -2.23
C TYR A 303 -5.15 17.24 -1.32
N TYR A 304 -5.75 18.36 -1.71
CA TYR A 304 -5.66 19.63 -0.96
C TYR A 304 -6.15 19.56 0.49
N SER A 305 -6.98 18.58 0.84
CA SER A 305 -7.50 18.41 2.20
C SER A 305 -6.52 17.69 3.13
N GLU A 306 -5.46 17.11 2.60
CA GLU A 306 -4.55 16.26 3.36
C GLU A 306 -3.14 16.84 3.38
N SER A 307 -2.35 16.41 4.36
CA SER A 307 -0.93 16.71 4.41
C SER A 307 -0.20 16.06 3.24
N LEU A 308 0.72 16.80 2.63
CA LEU A 308 1.56 16.37 1.52
C LEU A 308 2.45 15.16 1.87
N TYR A 309 2.57 14.83 3.15
CA TYR A 309 3.42 13.76 3.69
C TYR A 309 2.63 12.60 4.29
N THR A 310 1.30 12.67 4.27
CA THR A 310 0.44 11.65 4.88
C THR A 310 0.53 10.32 4.15
N TYR A 311 0.54 9.23 4.92
CA TYR A 311 0.45 7.88 4.40
C TYR A 311 -1.00 7.38 4.50
N CYS A 312 -1.55 6.93 3.37
CA CYS A 312 -2.86 6.26 3.29
C CYS A 312 -3.99 7.02 4.01
N TYR A 313 -4.04 8.35 3.90
CA TYR A 313 -5.06 9.20 4.58
C TYR A 313 -5.14 8.97 6.09
N SER A 314 -4.03 8.59 6.72
CA SER A 314 -3.99 8.17 8.13
C SER A 314 -4.89 6.97 8.46
N ASN A 315 -5.19 6.14 7.46
CA ASN A 315 -5.97 4.90 7.58
C ASN A 315 -5.28 3.71 6.87
N PRO A 316 -4.07 3.34 7.33
CA PRO A 316 -3.26 2.34 6.66
C PRO A 316 -3.79 0.91 6.81
N ILE A 317 -4.87 0.67 7.54
CA ILE A 317 -5.51 -0.65 7.63
C ILE A 317 -6.50 -0.90 6.49
N ASN A 318 -7.11 0.16 5.96
CA ASN A 318 -8.06 0.09 4.86
C ASN A 318 -7.45 0.48 3.52
N CYS A 319 -6.32 1.19 3.53
CA CYS A 319 -5.67 1.74 2.35
C CYS A 319 -4.23 1.24 2.24
N ILE A 320 -3.74 1.15 1.02
CA ILE A 320 -2.33 0.98 0.68
C ILE A 320 -1.94 2.03 -0.36
N ASP A 321 -0.68 2.43 -0.36
CA ASP A 321 -0.08 3.20 -1.45
C ASP A 321 0.78 2.24 -2.29
N PRO A 322 0.38 1.86 -3.51
CA PRO A 322 1.09 0.83 -4.27
C PRO A 322 2.47 1.27 -4.78
N ASN A 323 2.65 2.57 -5.06
CA ASN A 323 3.84 3.07 -5.76
C ASN A 323 4.26 4.50 -5.37
N GLY A 324 3.65 5.06 -4.35
CA GLY A 324 3.82 6.47 -4.01
C GLY A 324 3.16 7.45 -4.99
N LYS A 325 2.16 7.00 -5.78
CA LYS A 325 1.36 7.78 -6.77
C LYS A 325 0.06 7.04 -7.06
N ASP A 326 -1.05 7.70 -7.44
CA ASP A 326 -2.38 7.11 -7.58
C ASP A 326 -2.83 6.69 -8.99
N GLY A 327 -3.80 5.76 -9.05
CA GLY A 327 -4.56 5.33 -10.23
C GLY A 327 -5.94 4.71 -9.87
N ILE A 328 -7.01 4.78 -10.71
CA ILE A 328 -8.36 4.26 -10.35
C ILE A 328 -8.82 3.07 -11.23
N TYR A 329 -8.91 1.89 -10.64
CA TYR A 329 -9.64 0.71 -11.09
C TYR A 329 -10.97 0.62 -10.31
N ILE A 330 -12.09 0.21 -10.94
CA ILE A 330 -13.40 0.14 -10.27
C ILE A 330 -13.75 -1.31 -9.95
N ALA A 331 -13.97 -1.63 -8.67
CA ALA A 331 -14.55 -2.87 -8.19
C ALA A 331 -15.77 -2.63 -7.31
N PHE A 332 -16.61 -3.63 -7.23
CA PHE A 332 -17.80 -3.68 -6.38
C PHE A 332 -17.61 -4.81 -5.37
N PRO A 333 -16.91 -4.59 -4.26
CA PRO A 333 -16.55 -5.66 -3.32
C PRO A 333 -17.76 -6.32 -2.65
N ASP A 334 -18.87 -5.58 -2.53
CA ASP A 334 -20.09 -6.06 -1.88
C ASP A 334 -21.02 -6.83 -2.85
N TYR A 335 -20.67 -6.93 -4.13
CA TYR A 335 -21.48 -7.61 -5.12
C TYR A 335 -21.55 -9.12 -4.86
N LYS A 336 -22.77 -9.65 -4.77
CA LYS A 336 -23.04 -11.08 -4.54
C LYS A 336 -23.42 -11.76 -5.83
N ILE A 337 -22.67 -12.77 -6.24
CA ILE A 337 -22.98 -13.57 -7.44
C ILE A 337 -24.06 -14.62 -7.08
N SER A 338 -25.16 -14.62 -7.85
CA SER A 338 -26.19 -15.65 -7.71
C SER A 338 -25.73 -16.95 -8.39
N THR A 339 -25.77 -18.07 -7.64
CA THR A 339 -25.44 -19.39 -8.14
C THR A 339 -26.62 -20.35 -7.89
N PRO A 340 -26.68 -21.52 -8.54
CA PRO A 340 -27.73 -22.52 -8.27
C PRO A 340 -27.81 -22.99 -6.80
N ILE A 341 -26.75 -22.83 -6.04
CA ILE A 341 -26.66 -23.22 -4.61
C ILE A 341 -26.76 -22.02 -3.66
N GLY A 342 -27.13 -20.82 -4.15
CA GLY A 342 -27.28 -19.60 -3.33
C GLY A 342 -26.41 -18.44 -3.79
N LYS A 343 -26.46 -17.33 -3.04
CA LYS A 343 -25.64 -16.13 -3.31
C LYS A 343 -24.26 -16.27 -2.64
N ILE A 344 -23.21 -16.21 -3.43
CA ILE A 344 -21.82 -16.23 -2.95
C ILE A 344 -21.31 -14.79 -2.90
N GLY A 345 -20.90 -14.35 -1.70
CA GLY A 345 -20.23 -13.05 -1.48
C GLY A 345 -18.71 -13.10 -1.70
N ASN A 346 -18.05 -11.94 -1.64
CA ASN A 346 -16.60 -11.76 -1.72
C ASN A 346 -15.93 -12.13 -3.06
N LEU A 347 -16.70 -12.30 -4.13
CA LEU A 347 -16.15 -12.48 -5.48
C LEU A 347 -16.05 -11.14 -6.23
N GLY A 348 -16.87 -10.15 -5.84
CA GLY A 348 -16.89 -8.82 -6.44
C GLY A 348 -17.40 -8.79 -7.87
N HIS A 349 -17.45 -7.60 -8.43
CA HIS A 349 -17.71 -7.33 -9.84
C HIS A 349 -16.79 -6.19 -10.30
N ALA A 350 -16.46 -6.11 -11.58
CA ALA A 350 -15.60 -5.08 -12.12
C ALA A 350 -16.12 -4.54 -13.45
N GLY A 351 -15.85 -3.28 -13.68
CA GLY A 351 -16.05 -2.61 -14.95
C GLY A 351 -14.90 -1.65 -15.26
N VAL A 352 -14.94 -1.06 -16.44
CA VAL A 352 -14.00 -0.02 -16.86
C VAL A 352 -14.76 1.25 -17.20
N LEU A 353 -14.35 2.36 -16.58
CA LEU A 353 -14.83 3.70 -16.91
C LEU A 353 -13.77 4.39 -17.75
N LEU A 354 -14.10 4.68 -19.01
CA LEU A 354 -13.25 5.40 -19.92
C LEU A 354 -13.66 6.87 -19.98
N ILE A 355 -12.69 7.77 -19.84
CA ILE A 355 -12.90 9.22 -19.88
C ILE A 355 -11.94 9.81 -20.91
N ASP A 356 -12.47 10.55 -21.85
CA ASP A 356 -11.68 11.38 -22.77
C ASP A 356 -11.29 12.67 -22.06
N ASN A 357 -10.05 12.79 -21.64
CA ASN A 357 -9.51 13.94 -20.91
C ASN A 357 -9.50 15.27 -21.71
N LYS A 358 -9.79 15.22 -23.02
CA LYS A 358 -9.93 16.43 -23.85
C LYS A 358 -11.35 16.95 -23.88
N THR A 359 -12.32 16.05 -23.90
CA THR A 359 -13.74 16.38 -24.15
C THR A 359 -14.65 16.10 -22.95
N GLY A 360 -14.20 15.33 -21.96
CA GLY A 360 -15.00 14.86 -20.84
C GLY A 360 -15.99 13.75 -21.22
N VAL A 361 -15.98 13.28 -22.47
CA VAL A 361 -16.84 12.16 -22.90
C VAL A 361 -16.51 10.92 -22.09
N THR A 362 -17.55 10.34 -21.50
CA THR A 362 -17.41 9.24 -20.54
C THR A 362 -18.19 8.04 -21.00
N LYS A 363 -17.59 6.85 -20.89
CA LYS A 363 -18.18 5.56 -21.25
C LYS A 363 -17.86 4.53 -20.19
N TYR A 364 -18.87 3.75 -19.81
CA TYR A 364 -18.74 2.63 -18.88
C TYR A 364 -19.02 1.31 -19.57
N TYR A 365 -18.19 0.31 -19.29
CA TYR A 365 -18.32 -1.04 -19.79
C TYR A 365 -18.06 -2.05 -18.68
N GLU A 366 -18.83 -3.14 -18.70
CA GLU A 366 -18.67 -4.26 -17.76
C GLU A 366 -18.85 -5.59 -18.47
N TYR A 367 -18.29 -6.64 -17.92
CA TYR A 367 -18.42 -8.00 -18.45
C TYR A 367 -18.89 -8.94 -17.35
N GLY A 368 -19.90 -9.71 -17.62
CA GLY A 368 -20.47 -10.61 -16.63
C GLY A 368 -21.24 -11.78 -17.22
N ARG A 369 -21.70 -12.65 -16.33
CA ARG A 369 -22.56 -13.80 -16.66
C ARG A 369 -24.01 -13.36 -16.68
N TYR A 370 -24.42 -12.65 -17.72
CA TYR A 370 -25.75 -12.05 -17.83
C TYR A 370 -26.72 -12.84 -18.70
N ASP A 371 -26.28 -13.92 -19.34
CA ASP A 371 -27.14 -14.79 -20.13
C ASP A 371 -27.50 -16.09 -19.41
N LYS A 372 -28.53 -16.78 -19.93
CA LYS A 372 -29.02 -18.05 -19.39
C LYS A 372 -28.08 -19.24 -19.70
N GLU A 373 -27.19 -19.10 -20.68
CA GLU A 373 -26.29 -20.16 -21.13
C GLU A 373 -24.94 -20.11 -20.38
N GLY A 374 -24.74 -19.14 -19.47
CA GLY A 374 -23.52 -18.99 -18.70
C GLY A 374 -22.35 -18.38 -19.47
N LYS A 375 -22.59 -17.87 -20.68
CA LYS A 375 -21.59 -17.19 -21.48
C LYS A 375 -21.40 -15.76 -21.01
N GLY A 376 -20.19 -15.24 -21.18
CA GLY A 376 -19.89 -13.86 -20.85
C GLY A 376 -20.58 -12.87 -21.80
N VAL A 377 -21.07 -11.77 -21.25
CA VAL A 377 -21.73 -10.68 -21.98
C VAL A 377 -21.13 -9.36 -21.57
N VAL A 378 -20.73 -8.55 -22.55
CA VAL A 378 -20.33 -7.15 -22.29
C VAL A 378 -21.57 -6.29 -22.25
N ARG A 379 -21.70 -5.47 -21.22
CA ARG A 379 -22.76 -4.49 -21.06
C ARG A 379 -22.21 -3.08 -21.03
N THR A 380 -23.04 -2.14 -21.42
CA THR A 380 -22.83 -0.70 -21.29
C THR A 380 -24.16 -0.02 -21.01
N PHE A 381 -24.11 1.09 -20.29
CA PHE A 381 -25.24 1.99 -20.12
C PHE A 381 -24.78 3.44 -20.14
N ALA A 382 -25.72 4.35 -20.34
CA ALA A 382 -25.41 5.76 -20.41
C ALA A 382 -24.98 6.27 -19.02
N VAL A 383 -23.83 6.92 -18.99
CA VAL A 383 -23.32 7.64 -17.82
C VAL A 383 -23.11 9.11 -18.19
N PRO A 384 -23.26 10.06 -17.24
CA PRO A 384 -22.97 11.46 -17.50
C PRO A 384 -21.53 11.66 -17.94
N ASN A 385 -21.32 12.58 -18.90
CA ASN A 385 -19.98 13.05 -19.19
C ASN A 385 -19.43 13.82 -18.00
N VAL A 386 -18.14 13.62 -17.71
CA VAL A 386 -17.48 14.38 -16.66
C VAL A 386 -17.07 15.77 -17.16
N LYS A 387 -16.98 16.72 -16.25
CA LYS A 387 -16.37 18.03 -16.54
C LYS A 387 -14.87 17.90 -16.42
N ILE A 388 -14.13 18.39 -17.40
CA ILE A 388 -12.68 18.46 -17.36
C ILE A 388 -12.24 19.77 -16.75
N GLY A 389 -11.41 19.72 -15.72
CA GLY A 389 -10.81 20.86 -15.06
C GLY A 389 -9.71 21.52 -15.89
N GLN A 390 -9.15 22.61 -15.38
CA GLN A 390 -8.02 23.30 -16.03
C GLN A 390 -6.75 22.42 -16.09
N ASP A 391 -6.63 21.48 -15.16
CA ASP A 391 -5.59 20.45 -15.08
C ASP A 391 -5.74 19.31 -16.11
N LYS A 392 -6.74 19.42 -17.00
CA LYS A 392 -7.13 18.40 -18.00
C LYS A 392 -7.60 17.06 -17.39
N LYS A 393 -8.06 17.08 -16.13
CA LYS A 393 -8.60 15.92 -15.42
C LYS A 393 -10.08 16.09 -15.13
N PRO A 394 -10.82 14.99 -14.89
CA PRO A 394 -12.20 15.06 -14.42
C PRO A 394 -12.30 15.82 -13.10
N THR A 395 -13.24 16.76 -13.00
CA THR A 395 -13.54 17.37 -11.69
C THR A 395 -14.13 16.32 -10.75
N LEU A 396 -13.73 16.35 -9.48
CA LEU A 396 -14.16 15.38 -8.48
C LEU A 396 -15.71 15.33 -8.35
N GLU A 397 -16.36 16.49 -8.39
CA GLU A 397 -17.82 16.57 -8.33
C GLU A 397 -18.50 15.81 -9.49
N SER A 398 -18.04 16.03 -10.74
CA SER A 398 -18.62 15.36 -11.90
C SER A 398 -18.28 13.88 -11.94
N LEU A 399 -17.10 13.49 -11.50
CA LEU A 399 -16.68 12.11 -11.38
C LEU A 399 -17.51 11.37 -10.35
N ASN A 400 -17.68 11.91 -9.14
CA ASN A 400 -18.49 11.31 -8.08
C ASN A 400 -19.95 11.12 -8.52
N LYS A 401 -20.52 12.08 -9.23
CA LYS A 401 -21.88 11.94 -9.81
C LYS A 401 -21.96 10.76 -10.77
N THR A 402 -20.96 10.59 -11.62
CA THR A 402 -20.90 9.47 -12.57
C THR A 402 -20.73 8.15 -11.84
N LEU A 403 -19.84 8.07 -10.83
CA LEU A 403 -19.60 6.87 -10.03
C LEU A 403 -20.84 6.47 -9.21
N SER A 404 -21.62 7.44 -8.68
CA SER A 404 -22.88 7.12 -7.98
C SER A 404 -23.88 6.41 -8.89
N ILE A 405 -24.02 6.87 -10.14
CA ILE A 405 -24.91 6.23 -11.12
C ILE A 405 -24.41 4.83 -11.48
N ILE A 406 -23.10 4.64 -11.61
CA ILE A 406 -22.51 3.34 -11.86
C ILE A 406 -22.76 2.40 -10.66
N SER A 407 -22.59 2.91 -9.43
CA SER A 407 -22.89 2.15 -8.21
C SER A 407 -24.35 1.66 -8.19
N GLU A 408 -25.29 2.53 -8.51
CA GLU A 408 -26.72 2.18 -8.55
C GLU A 408 -27.06 1.14 -9.62
N GLN A 409 -26.54 1.32 -10.83
CA GLN A 409 -26.91 0.50 -11.99
C GLN A 409 -26.13 -0.80 -12.11
N ALA A 410 -24.85 -0.80 -11.79
CA ALA A 410 -23.96 -1.96 -11.90
C ALA A 410 -23.60 -2.57 -10.56
N GLY A 411 -23.48 -1.77 -9.50
CA GLY A 411 -22.99 -2.17 -8.19
C GLY A 411 -24.07 -2.51 -7.18
N HIS A 412 -25.36 -2.54 -7.52
CA HIS A 412 -26.50 -2.71 -6.61
C HIS A 412 -26.48 -1.69 -5.44
N ALA A 413 -26.13 -0.44 -5.74
CA ALA A 413 -25.92 0.64 -4.77
C ALA A 413 -24.84 0.33 -3.72
N GLY A 414 -23.95 -0.62 -4.01
CA GLY A 414 -22.80 -0.96 -3.17
C GLY A 414 -21.65 -0.01 -3.36
N ARG A 415 -20.65 -0.15 -2.50
CA ARG A 415 -19.40 0.63 -2.56
C ARG A 415 -18.68 0.41 -3.89
N ILE A 416 -18.16 1.49 -4.47
CA ILE A 416 -17.23 1.45 -5.60
C ILE A 416 -15.81 1.66 -5.06
N GLU A 417 -14.91 0.78 -5.45
CA GLU A 417 -13.47 0.95 -5.33
C GLU A 417 -12.85 0.99 -6.72
N GLY A 418 -11.87 1.86 -6.95
CA GLY A 418 -11.33 1.96 -8.28
C GLY A 418 -9.94 2.61 -8.34
N ALA A 419 -9.20 2.32 -9.44
CA ALA A 419 -7.91 2.91 -9.77
C ALA A 419 -8.03 3.80 -11.01
N TYR A 420 -7.60 5.07 -10.96
CA TYR A 420 -7.56 5.98 -12.11
C TYR A 420 -6.22 5.83 -12.85
N ILE A 421 -6.25 5.41 -14.10
CA ILE A 421 -5.06 5.27 -14.94
C ILE A 421 -5.14 6.32 -16.04
N GLU A 422 -4.17 7.22 -16.09
CA GLU A 422 -4.05 8.19 -17.19
C GLU A 422 -3.74 7.45 -18.50
N CYS A 423 -4.61 7.60 -19.48
CA CYS A 423 -4.48 6.99 -20.81
C CYS A 423 -4.80 8.01 -21.91
N ASP A 424 -4.01 7.95 -22.99
CA ASP A 424 -4.15 8.84 -24.14
C ASP A 424 -4.98 8.24 -25.29
N LYS A 425 -5.33 6.96 -25.21
CA LYS A 425 -5.94 6.17 -26.28
C LYS A 425 -7.41 5.84 -26.04
N PHE A 426 -8.19 6.82 -25.56
CA PHE A 426 -9.62 6.66 -25.31
C PHE A 426 -10.38 5.99 -26.48
N LYS A 427 -10.07 6.39 -27.72
CA LYS A 427 -10.75 5.86 -28.91
C LYS A 427 -10.45 4.37 -29.13
N GLU A 428 -9.21 3.95 -28.98
CA GLU A 428 -8.76 2.58 -29.15
C GLU A 428 -9.37 1.68 -28.07
N MET A 429 -9.35 2.08 -26.82
CA MET A 429 -9.96 1.37 -25.70
C MET A 429 -11.48 1.25 -25.88
N LYS A 430 -12.15 2.34 -26.26
CA LYS A 430 -13.57 2.36 -26.55
C LYS A 430 -13.91 1.40 -27.71
N ASN A 431 -13.18 1.47 -28.82
CA ASN A 431 -13.42 0.60 -29.98
C ASN A 431 -13.25 -0.88 -29.62
N TYR A 432 -12.26 -1.23 -28.81
CA TYR A 432 -12.08 -2.59 -28.31
C TYR A 432 -13.29 -3.04 -27.46
N ALA A 433 -13.72 -2.24 -26.49
CA ALA A 433 -14.88 -2.56 -25.67
C ALA A 433 -16.17 -2.74 -26.52
N GLU A 434 -16.38 -1.88 -27.51
CA GLU A 434 -17.52 -1.95 -28.44
C GLU A 434 -17.44 -3.17 -29.37
N SER A 435 -16.25 -3.56 -29.82
CA SER A 435 -16.08 -4.81 -30.58
C SER A 435 -16.48 -6.04 -29.74
N LYS A 436 -16.21 -6.01 -28.42
CA LYS A 436 -16.64 -7.07 -27.51
C LYS A 436 -18.15 -7.08 -27.26
N ILE A 437 -18.82 -5.93 -27.33
CA ILE A 437 -20.29 -5.89 -27.35
C ILE A 437 -20.85 -6.57 -28.61
N ALA A 438 -20.24 -6.33 -29.76
CA ALA A 438 -20.65 -7.00 -31.01
C ALA A 438 -20.50 -8.53 -30.94
N GLU A 439 -19.51 -9.04 -30.20
CA GLU A 439 -19.34 -10.48 -29.93
C GLU A 439 -20.50 -11.10 -29.12
N ASN A 440 -21.31 -10.32 -28.42
CA ASN A 440 -22.48 -10.84 -27.67
C ASN A 440 -23.46 -11.61 -28.56
N ALA A 441 -23.56 -11.26 -29.84
CA ALA A 441 -24.40 -11.97 -30.83
C ALA A 441 -23.81 -13.30 -31.27
N ASN A 442 -22.55 -13.60 -31.01
CA ASN A 442 -21.90 -14.83 -31.41
C ASN A 442 -22.25 -15.98 -30.44
N SER A 443 -22.97 -16.97 -30.90
CA SER A 443 -23.34 -18.14 -30.10
C SER A 443 -22.15 -19.02 -29.69
N LYS A 444 -20.98 -18.86 -30.32
CA LYS A 444 -19.73 -19.56 -30.02
C LYS A 444 -18.77 -18.74 -29.12
N ARG A 445 -19.22 -17.59 -28.59
CA ARG A 445 -18.38 -16.78 -27.69
C ARG A 445 -17.96 -17.56 -26.44
N LYS A 446 -16.86 -17.17 -25.85
CA LYS A 446 -16.29 -17.84 -24.67
C LYS A 446 -17.27 -17.84 -23.48
N GLU A 447 -17.26 -18.95 -22.74
CA GLU A 447 -17.96 -19.04 -21.47
C GLU A 447 -17.34 -18.09 -20.44
N TYR A 448 -18.18 -17.58 -19.55
CA TYR A 448 -17.69 -16.82 -18.39
C TYR A 448 -16.95 -17.77 -17.44
N SER A 449 -15.72 -17.43 -17.08
CA SER A 449 -14.87 -18.23 -16.21
C SER A 449 -14.24 -17.35 -15.14
N LEU A 450 -14.42 -17.71 -13.89
CA LEU A 450 -13.80 -16.98 -12.77
C LEU A 450 -12.26 -16.96 -12.83
N ARG A 451 -11.63 -17.85 -13.60
CA ARG A 451 -10.17 -17.94 -13.70
C ARG A 451 -9.55 -17.06 -14.78
N ASN A 452 -10.13 -17.01 -15.96
CA ASN A 452 -9.43 -16.43 -17.12
C ASN A 452 -10.34 -15.72 -18.14
N ASN A 453 -11.62 -15.59 -17.87
CA ASN A 453 -12.58 -14.89 -18.74
C ASN A 453 -13.71 -14.29 -17.92
N ASN A 454 -13.43 -13.22 -17.20
CA ASN A 454 -14.33 -12.58 -16.24
C ASN A 454 -14.28 -11.05 -16.37
N CYS A 455 -15.04 -10.36 -15.53
CA CYS A 455 -15.13 -8.90 -15.54
C CYS A 455 -13.78 -8.21 -15.30
N GLY A 456 -12.93 -8.75 -14.44
CA GLY A 456 -11.60 -8.20 -14.17
C GLY A 456 -10.67 -8.35 -15.37
N THR A 457 -10.61 -9.54 -15.98
CA THR A 457 -9.78 -9.77 -17.19
C THR A 457 -10.25 -8.89 -18.35
N PHE A 458 -11.58 -8.72 -18.53
CA PHE A 458 -12.12 -7.82 -19.54
C PHE A 458 -11.69 -6.37 -19.33
N ALA A 459 -11.83 -5.85 -18.09
CA ALA A 459 -11.45 -4.48 -17.78
C ALA A 459 -9.96 -4.22 -18.04
N ALA A 460 -9.09 -5.16 -17.66
CA ALA A 460 -7.66 -5.08 -17.95
C ALA A 460 -7.35 -5.14 -19.45
N ASP A 461 -8.05 -5.99 -20.22
CA ASP A 461 -7.84 -6.10 -21.65
C ASP A 461 -8.26 -4.83 -22.40
N VAL A 462 -9.30 -4.13 -21.94
CA VAL A 462 -9.67 -2.80 -22.45
C VAL A 462 -8.55 -1.79 -22.19
N LEU A 463 -8.03 -1.73 -20.98
CA LEU A 463 -6.96 -0.80 -20.62
C LEU A 463 -5.65 -1.06 -21.39
N LYS A 464 -5.30 -2.31 -21.64
CA LYS A 464 -4.12 -2.70 -22.43
C LYS A 464 -4.15 -2.26 -23.89
N GLN A 465 -5.28 -1.74 -24.40
CA GLN A 465 -5.34 -1.15 -25.74
C GLN A 465 -4.57 0.19 -25.82
N ASP A 466 -4.24 0.79 -24.70
CA ASP A 466 -3.28 1.88 -24.64
C ASP A 466 -1.87 1.32 -24.36
N PRO A 467 -0.90 1.48 -25.30
CA PRO A 467 0.46 0.99 -25.11
C PRO A 467 1.15 1.58 -23.87
N SER A 468 0.80 2.80 -23.47
CA SER A 468 1.37 3.44 -22.27
C SER A 468 0.89 2.82 -20.96
N VAL A 469 -0.19 2.07 -21.02
CA VAL A 469 -0.82 1.36 -19.89
C VAL A 469 -0.46 -0.13 -19.88
N LYS A 470 -0.05 -0.69 -21.03
CA LYS A 470 0.18 -2.13 -21.21
C LYS A 470 1.11 -2.72 -20.15
N ASP A 471 2.17 -1.99 -19.82
CA ASP A 471 3.16 -2.41 -18.80
C ASP A 471 2.79 -1.98 -17.36
N LYS A 472 1.74 -1.15 -17.24
CA LYS A 472 1.20 -0.66 -15.96
C LYS A 472 -0.11 -1.34 -15.56
N ALA A 473 -0.75 -2.02 -16.51
CA ALA A 473 -1.96 -2.79 -16.22
C ALA A 473 -1.59 -3.97 -15.32
N PRO A 474 -2.32 -4.20 -14.23
CA PRO A 474 -2.02 -5.30 -13.32
C PRO A 474 -2.04 -6.63 -14.09
N VAL A 475 -1.00 -7.44 -13.90
CA VAL A 475 -1.03 -8.85 -14.31
C VAL A 475 -2.02 -9.54 -13.40
N ILE A 476 -3.13 -10.01 -13.97
CA ILE A 476 -4.21 -10.63 -13.19
C ILE A 476 -3.81 -12.06 -12.89
N ILE A 477 -3.24 -12.29 -11.72
CA ILE A 477 -2.89 -13.62 -11.18
C ILE A 477 -4.10 -14.23 -10.50
N ASP A 478 -4.82 -13.42 -9.72
CA ASP A 478 -6.12 -13.79 -9.17
C ASP A 478 -7.20 -12.98 -9.91
N PRO A 479 -7.93 -13.60 -10.83
CA PRO A 479 -8.89 -12.89 -11.66
C PRO A 479 -10.18 -12.50 -10.92
N ARG A 480 -10.26 -12.72 -9.63
CA ARG A 480 -11.38 -12.22 -8.84
C ARG A 480 -11.29 -10.70 -8.75
N PRO A 481 -12.37 -9.95 -9.08
CA PRO A 481 -12.36 -8.49 -9.08
C PRO A 481 -11.83 -7.85 -7.80
N ASN A 482 -12.13 -8.45 -6.65
CA ASN A 482 -11.65 -7.98 -5.36
C ASN A 482 -10.13 -8.16 -5.15
N SER A 483 -9.46 -8.97 -5.96
CA SER A 483 -8.02 -9.17 -5.89
C SER A 483 -7.25 -8.22 -6.81
N ILE A 484 -7.92 -7.62 -7.79
CA ILE A 484 -7.32 -6.73 -8.80
C ILE A 484 -7.20 -5.30 -8.26
N VAL A 485 -8.04 -4.91 -7.30
CA VAL A 485 -8.05 -3.58 -6.66
C VAL A 485 -7.12 -3.51 -5.44
N LYS A 486 -6.56 -4.65 -5.04
CA LYS A 486 -5.70 -4.73 -3.84
C LYS A 486 -4.21 -4.58 -4.20
#